data_244dface560c472f4db91897f57153d6
#
_entry.id   244dface560c472f4db91897f57153d6
#
_cell.length_a   1.000
_cell.length_b   1.000
_cell.length_c   1.000
_cell.angle_alpha   90.00
_cell.angle_beta   90.00
_cell.angle_gamma   90.00
#
_symmetry.space_group_name_H-M   'P 1'
#
loop_
_entity.id
_entity.type
_entity.pdbx_description
1 polymer ?
#
loop_
_entity_poly.entity_id
_entity_poly.type
_entity_poly.pdbx_seq_one_letter_code
_entity_poly.pdbx_strand_id
1 'polypeptide(L)'
;MGLVEQERQSLLLEYLKEAKKASVSDLSKDFNVSEATIRRDLTKLERLGFLVKTYGGAILSNSTQYEFSYNERLSRHVEEKERIGKFAATLVKPGESVFLDSGTTTLQIGRHLTHLSD
;
A
#
# COMPACT_ATOMS: atom_id res chain seq x y z
N MET A 1 -21.38 4.26 -18.54
CA MET A 1 -21.70 4.03 -17.13
C MET A 1 -20.54 4.44 -16.26
N GLY A 2 -20.81 5.10 -15.13
CA GLY A 2 -19.77 5.47 -14.18
C GLY A 2 -19.28 4.27 -13.40
N LEU A 3 -18.13 4.44 -12.77
CA LEU A 3 -17.56 3.43 -11.87
C LEU A 3 -18.46 3.28 -10.64
N VAL A 4 -18.59 2.06 -10.13
CA VAL A 4 -19.25 1.87 -8.84
C VAL A 4 -18.41 2.52 -7.74
N GLU A 5 -19.06 2.86 -6.64
CA GLU A 5 -18.45 3.66 -5.57
C GLU A 5 -17.13 3.09 -5.07
N GLN A 6 -17.08 1.79 -4.81
CA GLN A 6 -15.88 1.14 -4.28
C GLN A 6 -14.71 1.19 -5.27
N GLU A 7 -14.99 0.93 -6.54
CA GLU A 7 -13.96 0.99 -7.58
C GLU A 7 -13.45 2.42 -7.74
N ARG A 8 -14.36 3.39 -7.73
CA ARG A 8 -14.00 4.79 -7.85
C ARG A 8 -13.14 5.24 -6.68
N GLN A 9 -13.48 4.82 -5.45
CA GLN A 9 -12.70 5.16 -4.27
C GLN A 9 -11.31 4.56 -4.31
N SER A 10 -11.18 3.31 -4.77
CA SER A 10 -9.87 2.67 -4.93
C SER A 10 -9.01 3.41 -5.95
N LEU A 11 -9.58 3.75 -7.09
CA LEU A 11 -8.87 4.51 -8.13
C LEU A 11 -8.51 5.92 -7.67
N LEU A 12 -9.34 6.51 -6.83
CA LEU A 12 -9.08 7.82 -6.27
C LEU A 12 -7.85 7.80 -5.36
N LEU A 13 -7.70 6.77 -4.53
CA LEU A 13 -6.52 6.60 -3.70
C LEU A 13 -5.26 6.37 -4.55
N GLU A 14 -5.37 5.57 -5.62
CA GLU A 14 -4.27 5.39 -6.57
C GLU A 14 -3.88 6.71 -7.23
N TYR A 15 -4.86 7.52 -7.61
CA TYR A 15 -4.61 8.84 -8.19
C TYR A 15 -3.82 9.72 -7.22
N LEU A 16 -4.23 9.75 -5.95
CA LEU A 16 -3.55 10.54 -4.93
C LEU A 16 -2.13 10.05 -4.65
N LYS A 17 -1.92 8.74 -4.75
CA LYS A 17 -0.59 8.16 -4.62
C LYS A 17 0.37 8.73 -5.67
N GLU A 18 -0.07 8.78 -6.92
CA GLU A 18 0.77 9.25 -8.04
C GLU A 18 0.89 10.77 -8.06
N ALA A 19 -0.23 11.47 -7.90
CA ALA A 19 -0.28 12.92 -8.01
C ALA A 19 0.15 13.66 -6.73
N LYS A 20 0.21 12.97 -5.61
CA LYS A 20 0.50 13.49 -4.26
C LYS A 20 -0.62 14.31 -3.66
N LYS A 21 -1.31 15.11 -4.44
CA LYS A 21 -2.50 15.88 -4.04
C LYS A 21 -3.43 15.98 -5.24
N ALA A 22 -4.69 16.26 -4.98
CA ALA A 22 -5.67 16.47 -6.04
C ALA A 22 -6.74 17.43 -5.56
N SER A 23 -7.27 18.21 -6.52
CA SER A 23 -8.42 19.08 -6.24
C SER A 23 -9.72 18.34 -6.55
N VAL A 24 -10.79 18.75 -5.90
CA VAL A 24 -12.13 18.23 -6.17
C VAL A 24 -12.49 18.45 -7.65
N SER A 25 -12.14 19.61 -8.19
CA SER A 25 -12.41 19.95 -9.58
C SER A 25 -11.71 18.98 -10.55
N ASP A 26 -10.42 18.70 -10.34
CA ASP A 26 -9.66 17.79 -11.19
C ASP A 26 -10.19 16.37 -11.10
N LEU A 27 -10.48 15.92 -9.88
CA LEU A 27 -11.02 14.57 -9.64
C LEU A 27 -12.39 14.41 -10.32
N SER A 28 -13.23 15.43 -10.22
CA SER A 28 -14.54 15.44 -10.88
C SER A 28 -14.41 15.25 -12.39
N LYS A 29 -13.48 15.95 -13.00
CA LYS A 29 -13.24 15.84 -14.45
C LYS A 29 -12.65 14.49 -14.83
N ASP A 30 -11.62 14.06 -14.11
CA ASP A 30 -10.91 12.83 -14.44
C ASP A 30 -11.77 11.58 -14.25
N PHE A 31 -12.63 11.58 -13.25
CA PHE A 31 -13.53 10.46 -12.98
C PHE A 31 -14.91 10.62 -13.63
N ASN A 32 -15.14 11.75 -14.28
CA ASN A 32 -16.41 12.04 -14.96
C ASN A 32 -17.63 11.88 -14.05
N VAL A 33 -17.54 12.45 -12.87
CA VAL A 33 -18.62 12.50 -11.87
C VAL A 33 -18.74 13.93 -11.33
N SER A 34 -19.82 14.22 -10.63
CA SER A 34 -20.01 15.55 -10.06
C SER A 34 -19.03 15.81 -8.92
N GLU A 35 -18.77 17.09 -8.66
CA GLU A 35 -17.96 17.49 -7.51
C GLU A 35 -18.60 17.04 -6.19
N ALA A 36 -19.93 17.05 -6.13
CA ALA A 36 -20.64 16.57 -4.94
C ALA A 36 -20.34 15.08 -4.69
N THR A 37 -20.28 14.27 -5.72
CA THR A 37 -19.92 12.86 -5.61
C THR A 37 -18.49 12.71 -5.10
N ILE A 38 -17.55 13.48 -5.64
CA ILE A 38 -16.16 13.46 -5.19
C ILE A 38 -16.07 13.87 -3.73
N ARG A 39 -16.76 14.93 -3.31
CA ARG A 39 -16.76 15.37 -1.91
C ARG A 39 -17.26 14.29 -0.97
N ARG A 40 -18.30 13.56 -1.36
CA ARG A 40 -18.83 12.44 -0.57
C ARG A 40 -17.83 11.30 -0.47
N ASP A 41 -17.17 10.97 -1.58
CA ASP A 41 -16.13 9.95 -1.58
C ASP A 41 -14.97 10.34 -0.67
N LEU A 42 -14.51 11.59 -0.76
CA LEU A 42 -13.42 12.08 0.07
C LEU A 42 -13.78 12.05 1.55
N THR A 43 -15.00 12.43 1.89
CA THR A 43 -15.48 12.41 3.27
C THR A 43 -15.49 10.98 3.83
N LYS A 44 -15.96 10.01 3.04
CA LYS A 44 -15.95 8.60 3.45
C LYS A 44 -14.53 8.09 3.66
N LEU A 45 -13.64 8.37 2.72
CA LEU A 45 -12.26 7.91 2.78
C LEU A 45 -11.49 8.57 3.93
N GLU A 46 -11.78 9.84 4.22
CA GLU A 46 -11.20 10.50 5.39
C GLU A 46 -11.67 9.85 6.68
N ARG A 47 -12.96 9.53 6.76
CA ARG A 47 -13.53 8.87 7.95
C ARG A 47 -12.89 7.51 8.18
N LEU A 48 -12.55 6.80 7.11
CA LEU A 48 -11.87 5.51 7.19
C LEU A 48 -10.36 5.64 7.43
N GLY A 49 -9.82 6.85 7.41
CA GLY A 49 -8.42 7.11 7.72
C GLY A 49 -7.47 7.03 6.55
N PHE A 50 -7.98 6.91 5.31
CA PHE A 50 -7.13 6.75 4.13
C PHE A 50 -6.55 8.05 3.61
N LEU A 51 -7.23 9.17 3.85
CA LEU A 51 -6.81 10.46 3.34
C LEU A 51 -7.19 11.57 4.31
N VAL A 52 -6.67 12.77 4.02
CA VAL A 52 -7.00 14.00 4.75
C VAL A 52 -7.50 15.01 3.74
N LYS A 53 -8.67 15.60 4.00
CA LYS A 53 -9.21 16.65 3.15
C LYS A 53 -8.42 17.94 3.38
N THR A 54 -8.11 18.63 2.29
CA THR A 54 -7.47 19.93 2.30
C THR A 54 -8.44 20.94 1.69
N TYR A 55 -8.07 22.21 1.68
CA TYR A 55 -8.90 23.20 1.04
C TYR A 55 -9.05 22.89 -0.46
N GLY A 56 -10.26 22.54 -0.86
CA GLY A 56 -10.59 22.23 -2.25
C GLY A 56 -10.10 20.90 -2.78
N GLY A 57 -9.55 20.02 -1.93
CA GLY A 57 -9.03 18.74 -2.40
C GLY A 57 -8.70 17.76 -1.28
N ALA A 58 -7.67 16.92 -1.53
CA ALA A 58 -7.26 15.90 -0.58
C ALA A 58 -5.81 15.46 -0.81
N ILE A 59 -5.22 14.89 0.24
CA ILE A 59 -3.92 14.20 0.21
C ILE A 59 -4.07 12.87 0.94
N LEU A 60 -3.20 11.92 0.65
CA LEU A 60 -3.21 10.66 1.39
C LEU A 60 -2.78 10.88 2.84
N SER A 61 -3.34 10.10 3.76
CA SER A 61 -2.86 10.07 5.13
C SER A 61 -1.46 9.46 5.19
N ASN A 62 -0.72 9.75 6.25
CA ASN A 62 0.64 9.22 6.41
C ASN A 62 0.65 7.69 6.45
N SER A 63 -0.31 7.08 7.13
CA SER A 63 -0.42 5.62 7.20
C SER A 63 -0.68 5.00 5.84
N THR A 64 -1.53 5.62 5.01
CA THR A 64 -1.81 5.12 3.66
C THR A 64 -0.60 5.26 2.76
N GLN A 65 0.13 6.37 2.85
CA GLN A 65 1.38 6.55 2.12
C GLN A 65 2.40 5.48 2.49
N TYR A 66 2.50 5.16 3.77
CA TYR A 66 3.41 4.12 4.25
C TYR A 66 3.02 2.75 3.70
N GLU A 67 1.74 2.40 3.70
CA GLU A 67 1.26 1.13 3.17
C GLU A 67 1.56 0.97 1.68
N PHE A 68 1.30 2.00 0.88
CA PHE A 68 1.64 1.98 -0.53
C PHE A 68 3.14 1.81 -0.75
N SER A 69 3.96 2.52 0.00
CA SER A 69 5.41 2.42 -0.10
C SER A 69 5.90 1.02 0.27
N TYR A 70 5.34 0.43 1.31
CA TYR A 70 5.66 -0.94 1.74
C TYR A 70 5.29 -1.95 0.66
N ASN A 71 4.08 -1.83 0.10
CA ASN A 71 3.61 -2.73 -0.95
C ASN A 71 4.45 -2.61 -2.22
N GLU A 72 4.88 -1.40 -2.58
CA GLU A 72 5.79 -1.20 -3.70
C GLU A 72 7.12 -1.90 -3.47
N ARG A 73 7.66 -1.80 -2.27
CA ARG A 73 8.91 -2.49 -1.93
C ARG A 73 8.75 -4.00 -1.95
N LEU A 74 7.57 -4.50 -1.58
CA LEU A 74 7.29 -5.95 -1.68
C LEU A 74 7.22 -6.42 -3.13
N SER A 75 6.60 -5.64 -4.02
CA SER A 75 6.46 -6.02 -5.43
C SER A 75 7.73 -5.79 -6.23
N ARG A 76 8.52 -4.76 -5.88
CA ARG A 76 9.85 -4.57 -6.46
C ARG A 76 10.81 -5.56 -5.81
N HIS A 77 11.77 -6.04 -6.51
CA HIS A 77 12.84 -6.86 -5.93
C HIS A 77 12.39 -8.13 -5.21
N VAL A 78 11.19 -8.65 -5.54
CA VAL A 78 10.70 -9.90 -4.95
C VAL A 78 11.71 -11.03 -5.18
N GLU A 79 12.22 -11.17 -6.39
CA GLU A 79 13.21 -12.21 -6.72
C GLU A 79 14.49 -12.07 -5.92
N GLU A 80 14.99 -10.85 -5.79
CA GLU A 80 16.20 -10.58 -5.02
C GLU A 80 16.02 -10.91 -3.55
N LYS A 81 14.89 -10.48 -2.98
CA LYS A 81 14.57 -10.75 -1.58
C LYS A 81 14.39 -12.24 -1.33
N GLU A 82 13.78 -12.95 -2.26
CA GLU A 82 13.64 -14.39 -2.16
C GLU A 82 15.00 -15.09 -2.15
N ARG A 83 15.90 -14.69 -3.04
CA ARG A 83 17.24 -15.25 -3.10
C ARG A 83 18.02 -15.02 -1.81
N ILE A 84 17.95 -13.81 -1.26
CA ILE A 84 18.58 -13.48 0.01
C ILE A 84 17.98 -14.32 1.12
N GLY A 85 16.66 -14.45 1.15
CA GLY A 85 15.96 -15.24 2.15
C GLY A 85 16.34 -16.71 2.11
N LYS A 86 16.42 -17.30 0.91
CA LYS A 86 16.85 -18.68 0.71
C LYS A 86 18.27 -18.89 1.21
N PHE A 87 19.18 -18.01 0.80
CA PHE A 87 20.59 -18.12 1.20
C PHE A 87 20.73 -18.02 2.72
N ALA A 88 20.09 -17.02 3.33
CA ALA A 88 20.15 -16.85 4.78
C ALA A 88 19.55 -18.04 5.52
N ALA A 89 18.45 -18.61 5.02
CA ALA A 89 17.82 -19.78 5.61
C ALA A 89 18.73 -21.01 5.59
N THR A 90 19.58 -21.16 4.57
CA THR A 90 20.51 -22.29 4.49
C THR A 90 21.61 -22.22 5.56
N LEU A 91 21.85 -21.04 6.13
CA LEU A 91 22.85 -20.86 7.19
C LEU A 91 22.32 -21.23 8.58
N VAL A 92 21.02 -21.46 8.71
CA VAL A 92 20.37 -21.77 9.97
C VAL A 92 20.18 -23.26 10.07
N LYS A 93 20.63 -23.86 11.17
CA LYS A 93 20.43 -25.29 11.44
C LYS A 93 19.13 -25.49 12.22
N PRO A 94 18.47 -26.65 12.07
CA PRO A 94 17.29 -26.96 12.89
C PRO A 94 17.59 -26.81 14.38
N GLY A 95 16.67 -26.18 15.10
CA GLY A 95 16.81 -25.98 16.55
C GLY A 95 17.53 -24.71 16.95
N GLU A 96 18.12 -23.99 15.99
CA GLU A 96 18.75 -22.69 16.30
C GLU A 96 17.69 -21.59 16.42
N SER A 97 17.94 -20.66 17.32
CA SER A 97 17.09 -19.47 17.46
C SER A 97 17.45 -18.46 16.40
N VAL A 98 16.43 -17.87 15.79
CA VAL A 98 16.61 -16.85 14.74
C VAL A 98 15.86 -15.59 15.14
N PHE A 99 16.57 -14.47 15.11
CA PHE A 99 15.98 -13.14 15.30
C PHE A 99 15.73 -12.51 13.96
N LEU A 100 14.46 -12.15 13.69
CA LEU A 100 14.06 -11.51 12.45
C LEU A 100 13.51 -10.12 12.75
N ASP A 101 14.13 -9.11 12.16
CA ASP A 101 13.62 -7.75 12.24
C ASP A 101 12.45 -7.56 11.26
N SER A 102 11.64 -6.53 11.48
CA SER A 102 10.60 -6.18 10.53
C SER A 102 11.22 -5.64 9.25
N GLY A 103 10.72 -6.12 8.10
CA GLY A 103 11.19 -5.69 6.79
C GLY A 103 10.90 -6.74 5.74
N THR A 104 10.93 -6.33 4.48
CA THR A 104 10.56 -7.22 3.38
C THR A 104 11.57 -8.33 3.14
N THR A 105 12.86 -8.07 3.37
CA THR A 105 13.92 -9.07 3.23
C THR A 105 13.84 -10.10 4.34
N THR A 106 13.65 -9.65 5.60
CA THR A 106 13.53 -10.57 6.72
C THR A 106 12.26 -11.42 6.62
N LEU A 107 11.21 -10.89 6.01
CA LEU A 107 10.00 -11.67 5.73
C LEU A 107 10.32 -12.87 4.84
N GLN A 108 11.14 -12.69 3.81
CA GLN A 108 11.54 -13.78 2.92
C GLN A 108 12.39 -14.82 3.65
N ILE A 109 13.28 -14.40 4.52
CA ILE A 109 14.04 -15.33 5.38
C ILE A 109 13.09 -16.17 6.21
N GLY A 110 12.12 -15.54 6.87
CA GLY A 110 11.13 -16.25 7.68
C GLY A 110 10.34 -17.29 6.89
N ARG A 111 9.94 -16.95 5.65
CA ARG A 111 9.20 -17.86 4.77
C ARG A 111 10.00 -19.12 4.45
N HIS A 112 11.31 -18.99 4.23
CA HIS A 112 12.14 -20.14 3.91
C HIS A 112 12.51 -20.96 5.13
N LEU A 113 12.51 -20.36 6.32
CA LEU A 113 12.76 -21.07 7.56
C LEU A 113 11.64 -22.03 7.95
N THR A 114 10.43 -21.84 7.42
CA THR A 114 9.31 -22.74 7.70
C THR A 114 9.55 -24.17 7.21
N HIS A 115 10.52 -24.38 6.33
CA HIS A 115 10.89 -25.70 5.84
C HIS A 115 11.82 -26.47 6.78
N LEU A 116 12.35 -25.78 7.78
CA LEU A 116 13.24 -26.43 8.75
C LEU A 116 12.40 -27.04 9.88
N SER A 117 12.66 -28.29 10.18
CA SER A 117 12.03 -28.94 11.35
C SER A 117 12.84 -28.66 12.60
N ASP A 118 12.13 -28.51 13.71
CA ASP A 118 12.75 -28.28 15.01
C ASP A 118 13.41 -29.54 15.58
#